data_f9379dc94412db98077f95616e7d67be
#
_entry.id   f9379dc94412db98077f95616e7d67be
#
_cell.length_a   1.000
_cell.length_b   1.000
_cell.length_c   1.000
_cell.angle_alpha   90.00
_cell.angle_beta   90.00
_cell.angle_gamma   90.00
#
_symmetry.space_group_name_H-M   'P 1'
#
loop_
_entity.id
_entity.type
_entity.pdbx_description
1 polymer ?
#
loop_
_entity_poly.entity_id
_entity_poly.type
_entity_poly.pdbx_seq_one_letter_code
_entity_poly.pdbx_strand_id
1 'polypeptide(L)'
;MSSFRDYKVKDISLAEFGRQEILLAQDEMPALMQLREKYKAEQPLEGAKIMGCIHMTIQTAVLIETLIDLGAEVRWSSCNIFSTQDHAAAAIADKGIPVFAWKGETEQEYEWCLDQTINKDGKPWDANMILDDGGDLTVKVHQEYPEMLEHIHGISEETTTGVKRLKEMMANGELKVPAIN
;
A
#
# COMPACT_ATOMS: atom_id res chain seq x y z
N MET A 1 4.97 3.63 28.95
CA MET A 1 5.58 3.74 27.62
C MET A 1 4.51 3.34 26.62
N SER A 2 4.01 4.30 25.82
CA SER A 2 3.08 3.96 24.74
C SER A 2 3.86 3.14 23.73
N SER A 3 3.52 1.86 23.56
CA SER A 3 4.09 1.07 22.46
C SER A 3 3.66 1.75 21.15
N PHE A 4 4.62 2.18 20.37
CA PHE A 4 4.34 2.66 19.01
C PHE A 4 3.59 1.53 18.30
N ARG A 5 2.37 1.81 17.90
CA ARG A 5 1.60 0.89 17.08
C ARG A 5 1.97 1.20 15.63
N ASP A 6 2.33 0.18 14.86
CA ASP A 6 2.79 0.34 13.47
C ASP A 6 1.61 0.63 12.53
N TYR A 7 0.77 1.59 12.90
CA TYR A 7 -0.31 2.14 12.10
C TYR A 7 -0.75 3.52 12.60
N LYS A 8 -1.40 4.28 11.74
CA LYS A 8 -2.18 5.47 12.10
C LYS A 8 -3.42 5.60 11.24
N VAL A 9 -4.58 5.62 11.88
CA VAL A 9 -5.90 5.76 11.26
C VAL A 9 -6.71 6.81 12.03
N LYS A 10 -7.83 7.26 11.45
CA LYS A 10 -8.69 8.29 12.04
C LYS A 10 -9.28 7.85 13.38
N ASP A 11 -9.90 6.69 13.39
CA ASP A 11 -10.61 6.14 14.55
C ASP A 11 -10.63 4.61 14.45
N ILE A 12 -9.88 3.95 15.33
CA ILE A 12 -9.79 2.48 15.36
C ILE A 12 -11.13 1.81 15.78
N SER A 13 -12.02 2.54 16.44
CA SER A 13 -13.33 2.00 16.85
C SER A 13 -14.24 1.67 15.66
N LEU A 14 -13.92 2.15 14.46
CA LEU A 14 -14.62 1.85 13.22
C LEU A 14 -14.28 0.46 12.64
N ALA A 15 -13.36 -0.28 13.25
CA ALA A 15 -12.83 -1.53 12.70
C ALA A 15 -13.90 -2.60 12.47
N GLU A 16 -14.85 -2.77 13.39
CA GLU A 16 -15.94 -3.75 13.25
C GLU A 16 -16.85 -3.39 12.07
N PHE A 17 -17.23 -2.13 11.93
CA PHE A 17 -18.01 -1.66 10.78
C PHE A 17 -17.23 -1.86 9.48
N GLY A 18 -15.94 -1.48 9.48
CA GLY A 18 -15.06 -1.70 8.33
C GLY A 18 -14.95 -3.16 7.94
N ARG A 19 -14.93 -4.07 8.90
CA ARG A 19 -14.91 -5.52 8.63
C ARG A 19 -16.15 -5.98 7.88
N GLN A 20 -17.33 -5.53 8.27
CA GLN A 20 -18.58 -5.86 7.58
C GLN A 20 -18.59 -5.35 6.14
N GLU A 21 -18.14 -4.11 5.92
CA GLU A 21 -18.05 -3.51 4.59
C GLU A 21 -17.02 -4.22 3.68
N ILE A 22 -15.88 -4.66 4.24
CA ILE A 22 -14.89 -5.44 3.50
C ILE A 22 -15.45 -6.81 3.09
N LEU A 23 -16.25 -7.46 3.92
CA LEU A 23 -16.91 -8.72 3.55
C LEU A 23 -17.88 -8.54 2.38
N LEU A 24 -18.63 -7.42 2.34
CA LEU A 24 -19.46 -7.09 1.18
C LEU A 24 -18.62 -6.83 -0.07
N ALA A 25 -17.50 -6.11 0.07
CA ALA A 25 -16.60 -5.86 -1.06
C ALA A 25 -16.01 -7.16 -1.65
N GLN A 26 -15.76 -8.18 -0.85
CA GLN A 26 -15.31 -9.50 -1.34
C GLN A 26 -16.30 -10.12 -2.33
N ASP A 27 -17.61 -9.98 -2.08
CA ASP A 27 -18.64 -10.49 -2.99
C ASP A 27 -18.66 -9.76 -4.34
N GLU A 28 -18.20 -8.50 -4.36
CA GLU A 28 -18.08 -7.68 -5.57
C GLU A 28 -16.77 -7.94 -6.34
N MET A 29 -15.84 -8.68 -5.77
CA MET A 29 -14.50 -8.93 -6.32
C MET A 29 -14.24 -10.43 -6.59
N PRO A 30 -15.10 -11.13 -7.33
CA PRO A 30 -15.05 -12.59 -7.45
C PRO A 30 -13.76 -13.10 -8.11
N ALA A 31 -13.17 -12.35 -9.04
CA ALA A 31 -11.92 -12.75 -9.67
C ALA A 31 -10.75 -12.75 -8.69
N LEU A 32 -10.64 -11.69 -7.86
CA LEU A 32 -9.61 -11.59 -6.84
C LEU A 32 -9.79 -12.66 -5.76
N MET A 33 -11.02 -12.92 -5.34
CA MET A 33 -11.33 -13.97 -4.35
C MET A 33 -11.02 -15.37 -4.87
N GLN A 34 -11.26 -15.65 -6.17
CA GLN A 34 -10.87 -16.91 -6.79
C GLN A 34 -9.35 -17.08 -6.87
N LEU A 35 -8.61 -16.01 -7.17
CA LEU A 35 -7.13 -16.03 -7.16
C LEU A 35 -6.60 -16.31 -5.74
N ARG A 36 -7.16 -15.63 -4.75
CA ARG A 36 -6.83 -15.83 -3.34
C ARG A 36 -7.04 -17.28 -2.91
N GLU A 37 -8.21 -17.84 -3.16
CA GLU A 37 -8.52 -19.23 -2.82
C GLU A 37 -7.61 -20.22 -3.55
N LYS A 38 -7.39 -20.01 -4.84
CA LYS A 38 -6.57 -20.91 -5.68
C LYS A 38 -5.12 -20.98 -5.23
N TYR A 39 -4.53 -19.84 -4.86
CA TYR A 39 -3.08 -19.73 -4.63
C TYR A 39 -2.68 -19.61 -3.16
N LYS A 40 -3.64 -19.50 -2.24
CA LYS A 40 -3.36 -19.35 -0.80
C LYS A 40 -2.46 -20.45 -0.24
N ALA A 41 -2.63 -21.69 -0.69
CA ALA A 41 -1.83 -22.82 -0.22
C ALA A 41 -0.40 -22.83 -0.81
N GLU A 42 -0.21 -22.21 -1.98
CA GLU A 42 1.07 -22.15 -2.69
C GLU A 42 1.96 -21.01 -2.21
N GLN A 43 1.39 -20.01 -1.54
CA GLN A 43 2.09 -18.82 -1.05
C GLN A 43 3.01 -18.16 -2.11
N PRO A 44 2.50 -17.83 -3.33
CA PRO A 44 3.36 -17.37 -4.43
C PRO A 44 4.04 -16.04 -4.17
N LEU A 45 3.62 -15.31 -3.13
CA LEU A 45 4.21 -14.03 -2.70
C LEU A 45 5.07 -14.19 -1.44
N GLU A 46 5.43 -15.42 -1.04
CA GLU A 46 6.36 -15.62 0.08
C GLU A 46 7.68 -14.86 -0.18
N GLY A 47 8.07 -14.00 0.77
CA GLY A 47 9.24 -13.14 0.64
C GLY A 47 9.00 -11.83 -0.11
N ALA A 48 7.80 -11.60 -0.68
CA ALA A 48 7.44 -10.29 -1.22
C ALA A 48 7.18 -9.30 -0.06
N LYS A 49 7.83 -8.15 -0.12
CA LYS A 49 7.70 -7.04 0.81
C LYS A 49 7.23 -5.81 0.04
N ILE A 50 5.95 -5.50 0.14
CA ILE A 50 5.27 -4.56 -0.75
C ILE A 50 4.97 -3.25 0.00
N MET A 51 5.53 -2.16 -0.48
CA MET A 51 5.08 -0.81 -0.15
C MET A 51 3.91 -0.46 -1.06
N GLY A 52 2.74 -0.18 -0.48
CA GLY A 52 1.53 0.15 -1.23
C GLY A 52 1.08 1.59 -0.99
N CYS A 53 0.73 2.27 -2.07
CA CYS A 53 0.14 3.61 -2.04
C CYS A 53 -1.02 3.66 -3.04
N ILE A 54 -2.19 3.19 -2.61
CA ILE A 54 -3.45 3.19 -3.39
C ILE A 54 -4.57 3.64 -2.47
N HIS A 55 -5.63 4.24 -3.02
CA HIS A 55 -6.82 4.69 -2.29
C HIS A 55 -7.23 3.68 -1.21
N MET A 56 -7.20 4.06 0.08
CA MET A 56 -7.50 3.15 1.18
C MET A 56 -9.03 2.94 1.33
N THR A 57 -9.59 2.19 0.42
CA THR A 57 -11.01 1.81 0.37
C THR A 57 -11.25 0.39 0.85
N ILE A 58 -12.52 -0.02 0.95
CA ILE A 58 -12.87 -1.41 1.28
C ILE A 58 -12.36 -2.40 0.23
N GLN A 59 -12.35 -2.02 -1.05
CA GLN A 59 -11.80 -2.85 -2.13
C GLN A 59 -10.28 -3.01 -2.00
N THR A 60 -9.57 -1.92 -1.69
CA THR A 60 -8.13 -1.98 -1.41
C THR A 60 -7.83 -2.82 -0.17
N ALA A 61 -8.69 -2.79 0.84
CA ALA A 61 -8.57 -3.68 1.99
C ALA A 61 -8.65 -5.16 1.59
N VAL A 62 -9.55 -5.53 0.66
CA VAL A 62 -9.61 -6.90 0.10
C VAL A 62 -8.31 -7.24 -0.64
N LEU A 63 -7.75 -6.31 -1.40
CA LEU A 63 -6.46 -6.50 -2.08
C LEU A 63 -5.34 -6.73 -1.06
N ILE A 64 -5.20 -5.89 -0.04
CA ILE A 64 -4.20 -6.00 1.03
C ILE A 64 -4.27 -7.39 1.68
N GLU A 65 -5.47 -7.80 2.09
CA GLU A 65 -5.67 -9.12 2.70
C GLU A 65 -5.34 -10.27 1.74
N THR A 66 -5.62 -10.08 0.45
CA THR A 66 -5.26 -11.08 -0.58
C THR A 66 -3.75 -11.21 -0.72
N LEU A 67 -3.02 -10.09 -0.80
CA LEU A 67 -1.55 -10.11 -0.86
C LEU A 67 -0.95 -10.84 0.35
N ILE A 68 -1.46 -10.58 1.54
CA ILE A 68 -1.02 -11.24 2.78
C ILE A 68 -1.37 -12.74 2.78
N ASP A 69 -2.58 -13.10 2.38
CA ASP A 69 -2.99 -14.51 2.27
C ASP A 69 -2.17 -15.28 1.23
N LEU A 70 -1.57 -14.60 0.26
CA LEU A 70 -0.66 -15.15 -0.73
C LEU A 70 0.82 -15.14 -0.28
N GLY A 71 1.12 -14.66 0.93
CA GLY A 71 2.44 -14.73 1.54
C GLY A 71 3.22 -13.42 1.63
N ALA A 72 2.68 -12.29 1.14
CA ALA A 72 3.37 -11.01 1.19
C ALA A 72 3.35 -10.37 2.59
N GLU A 73 4.40 -9.60 2.89
CA GLU A 73 4.35 -8.55 3.91
C GLU A 73 4.00 -7.23 3.24
N VAL A 74 3.19 -6.39 3.88
CA VAL A 74 2.77 -5.11 3.31
C VAL A 74 2.90 -3.96 4.30
N ARG A 75 3.12 -2.74 3.79
CA ARG A 75 2.95 -1.47 4.49
C ARG A 75 2.19 -0.54 3.55
N TRP A 76 1.23 0.22 4.05
CA TRP A 76 0.25 0.87 3.18
C TRP A 76 -0.07 2.30 3.56
N SER A 77 -0.21 3.17 2.55
CA SER A 77 -0.79 4.51 2.66
C SER A 77 -1.85 4.73 1.55
N SER A 78 -2.62 5.79 1.66
CA SER A 78 -3.50 6.23 0.58
C SER A 78 -2.74 7.13 -0.39
N CYS A 79 -3.12 7.08 -1.66
CA CYS A 79 -2.59 7.96 -2.72
C CYS A 79 -3.33 9.30 -2.83
N ASN A 80 -4.27 9.59 -1.93
CA ASN A 80 -5.05 10.82 -1.97
C ASN A 80 -5.60 11.19 -0.59
N ILE A 81 -5.48 12.44 -0.21
CA ILE A 81 -5.84 12.98 1.11
C ILE A 81 -7.35 12.91 1.45
N PHE A 82 -8.23 12.69 0.47
CA PHE A 82 -9.69 12.66 0.67
C PHE A 82 -10.34 11.32 0.42
N SER A 83 -9.64 10.36 -0.18
CA SER A 83 -10.26 9.13 -0.68
C SER A 83 -10.33 8.00 0.32
N THR A 84 -9.61 8.08 1.44
CA THR A 84 -9.64 7.05 2.47
C THR A 84 -11.05 6.85 3.03
N GLN A 85 -11.47 5.60 3.11
CA GLN A 85 -12.61 5.17 3.92
C GLN A 85 -12.09 4.80 5.31
N ASP A 86 -12.33 5.65 6.31
CA ASP A 86 -11.73 5.53 7.65
C ASP A 86 -12.02 4.17 8.31
N HIS A 87 -13.19 3.61 8.06
CA HIS A 87 -13.56 2.28 8.56
C HIS A 87 -12.77 1.14 7.89
N ALA A 88 -12.41 1.28 6.61
CA ALA A 88 -11.55 0.31 5.92
C ALA A 88 -10.13 0.33 6.49
N ALA A 89 -9.55 1.53 6.67
CA ALA A 89 -8.25 1.71 7.30
C ALA A 89 -8.23 1.15 8.74
N ALA A 90 -9.28 1.41 9.51
CA ALA A 90 -9.42 0.90 10.87
C ALA A 90 -9.46 -0.64 10.91
N ALA A 91 -10.20 -1.28 10.00
CA ALA A 91 -10.29 -2.74 9.94
C ALA A 91 -8.94 -3.42 9.58
N ILE A 92 -8.15 -2.79 8.72
CA ILE A 92 -6.79 -3.26 8.39
C ILE A 92 -5.85 -3.07 9.58
N ALA A 93 -5.89 -1.91 10.22
CA ALA A 93 -5.09 -1.61 11.41
C ALA A 93 -5.38 -2.55 12.58
N ASP A 94 -6.64 -2.88 12.82
CA ASP A 94 -7.08 -3.78 13.90
C ASP A 94 -6.53 -5.21 13.74
N LYS A 95 -6.27 -5.64 12.52
CA LYS A 95 -5.56 -6.89 12.22
C LYS A 95 -4.05 -6.83 12.44
N GLY A 96 -3.52 -5.68 12.85
CA GLY A 96 -2.09 -5.47 13.05
C GLY A 96 -1.31 -5.25 11.74
N ILE A 97 -2.00 -4.95 10.65
CA ILE A 97 -1.37 -4.66 9.35
C ILE A 97 -0.95 -3.18 9.35
N PRO A 98 0.31 -2.86 9.02
CA PRO A 98 0.78 -1.49 8.93
C PRO A 98 0.01 -0.68 7.88
N VAL A 99 -0.76 0.31 8.33
CA VAL A 99 -1.54 1.21 7.48
C VAL A 99 -1.52 2.62 8.06
N PHE A 100 -1.26 3.60 7.21
CA PHE A 100 -1.15 5.01 7.54
C PHE A 100 -2.04 5.80 6.60
N ALA A 101 -3.31 5.97 6.95
CA ALA A 101 -4.28 6.64 6.11
C ALA A 101 -5.52 7.10 6.89
N TRP A 102 -6.02 8.30 6.59
CA TRP A 102 -7.32 8.79 7.05
C TRP A 102 -7.90 9.84 6.10
N LYS A 103 -9.18 9.99 6.10
CA LYS A 103 -9.84 11.01 5.26
C LYS A 103 -9.60 12.41 5.82
N GLY A 104 -9.13 13.30 4.95
CA GLY A 104 -8.88 14.70 5.29
C GLY A 104 -7.50 14.93 5.89
N GLU A 105 -6.51 14.18 5.46
CA GLU A 105 -5.09 14.48 5.70
C GLU A 105 -4.74 15.86 5.18
N THR A 106 -3.85 16.56 5.85
CA THR A 106 -3.12 17.69 5.30
C THR A 106 -2.01 17.17 4.37
N GLU A 107 -1.46 18.01 3.51
CA GLU A 107 -0.32 17.64 2.66
C GLU A 107 0.88 17.13 3.49
N GLN A 108 1.14 17.74 4.64
CA GLN A 108 2.21 17.32 5.55
C GLN A 108 1.93 15.94 6.18
N GLU A 109 0.67 15.67 6.53
CA GLU A 109 0.27 14.36 7.06
C GLU A 109 0.34 13.28 5.98
N TYR A 110 -0.02 13.61 4.74
CA TYR A 110 0.11 12.72 3.57
C TYR A 110 1.59 12.33 3.34
N GLU A 111 2.48 13.32 3.30
CA GLU A 111 3.92 13.06 3.20
C GLU A 111 4.44 12.18 4.35
N TRP A 112 3.98 12.45 5.56
CA TRP A 112 4.31 11.63 6.71
C TRP A 112 3.79 10.19 6.56
N CYS A 113 2.60 9.97 5.98
CA CYS A 113 2.07 8.63 5.72
C CYS A 113 2.92 7.87 4.71
N LEU A 114 3.39 8.53 3.63
CA LEU A 114 4.34 7.94 2.70
C LEU A 114 5.65 7.55 3.40
N ASP A 115 6.19 8.42 4.25
CA ASP A 115 7.41 8.14 5.03
C ASP A 115 7.22 6.94 5.97
N GLN A 116 6.06 6.79 6.60
CA GLN A 116 5.77 5.63 7.45
C GLN A 116 5.63 4.34 6.63
N THR A 117 5.15 4.44 5.39
CA THR A 117 5.06 3.30 4.47
C THR A 117 6.45 2.84 4.03
N ILE A 118 7.36 3.78 3.78
CA ILE A 118 8.75 3.52 3.38
C ILE A 118 9.59 3.04 4.57
N ASN A 119 9.35 3.57 5.78
CA ASN A 119 10.19 3.32 6.94
C ASN A 119 9.51 2.40 7.97
N LYS A 120 10.33 1.60 8.65
CA LYS A 120 9.97 0.80 9.81
C LYS A 120 10.98 1.06 10.94
N ASP A 121 10.50 1.37 12.13
CA ASP A 121 11.35 1.66 13.28
C ASP A 121 12.40 2.76 13.01
N GLY A 122 12.03 3.77 12.21
CA GLY A 122 12.87 4.92 11.86
C GLY A 122 13.99 4.64 10.84
N LYS A 123 13.90 3.54 10.11
CA LYS A 123 14.84 3.16 9.04
C LYS A 123 14.09 2.71 7.80
N PRO A 124 14.67 2.88 6.60
CA PRO A 124 14.10 2.30 5.40
C PRO A 124 13.77 0.82 5.60
N TRP A 125 12.53 0.45 5.28
CA TRP A 125 12.12 -0.93 5.33
C TRP A 125 12.74 -1.70 4.15
N ASP A 126 13.07 -2.95 4.35
CA ASP A 126 13.66 -3.82 3.34
C ASP A 126 12.63 -4.30 2.29
N ALA A 127 11.80 -3.37 1.82
CA ALA A 127 10.83 -3.63 0.77
C ALA A 127 11.50 -3.98 -0.56
N ASN A 128 10.85 -4.85 -1.33
CA ASN A 128 11.35 -5.29 -2.62
C ASN A 128 10.36 -5.11 -3.78
N MET A 129 9.20 -4.55 -3.51
CA MET A 129 8.18 -4.22 -4.51
C MET A 129 7.44 -2.93 -4.14
N ILE A 130 7.00 -2.20 -5.18
CA ILE A 130 6.14 -1.02 -5.03
C ILE A 130 4.84 -1.28 -5.79
N LEU A 131 3.71 -0.99 -5.14
CA LEU A 131 2.39 -0.95 -5.74
C LEU A 131 1.82 0.46 -5.56
N ASP A 132 1.72 1.23 -6.63
CA ASP A 132 1.47 2.67 -6.60
C ASP A 132 0.26 3.07 -7.45
N ASP A 133 -0.30 4.22 -7.15
CA ASP A 133 -1.42 4.83 -7.85
C ASP A 133 -1.14 6.34 -7.99
N GLY A 134 -0.62 6.74 -9.16
CA GLY A 134 -0.24 8.11 -9.48
C GLY A 134 1.26 8.39 -9.35
N GLY A 135 2.05 7.46 -8.78
CA GLY A 135 3.51 7.53 -8.78
C GLY A 135 4.14 8.35 -7.66
N ASP A 136 3.38 8.79 -6.64
CA ASP A 136 3.95 9.63 -5.56
C ASP A 136 4.94 8.83 -4.69
N LEU A 137 4.59 7.61 -4.31
CA LEU A 137 5.48 6.73 -3.56
C LEU A 137 6.73 6.37 -4.38
N THR A 138 6.54 6.07 -5.66
CA THR A 138 7.61 5.75 -6.60
C THR A 138 8.61 6.89 -6.73
N VAL A 139 8.13 8.11 -6.95
CA VAL A 139 8.96 9.32 -7.07
C VAL A 139 9.71 9.57 -5.77
N LYS A 140 9.02 9.50 -4.63
CA LYS A 140 9.64 9.72 -3.31
C LYS A 140 10.77 8.72 -3.05
N VAL A 141 10.57 7.43 -3.34
CA VAL A 141 11.62 6.41 -3.19
C VAL A 141 12.82 6.72 -4.10
N HIS A 142 12.61 7.10 -5.35
CA HIS A 142 13.70 7.44 -6.27
C HIS A 142 14.50 8.67 -5.83
N GLN A 143 13.84 9.66 -5.24
CA GLN A 143 14.45 10.95 -4.89
C GLN A 143 15.07 10.95 -3.50
N GLU A 144 14.42 10.34 -2.53
CA GLU A 144 14.80 10.46 -1.11
C GLU A 144 15.40 9.18 -0.54
N TYR A 145 15.17 8.00 -1.18
CA TYR A 145 15.62 6.69 -0.70
C TYR A 145 16.28 5.86 -1.82
N PRO A 146 17.20 6.45 -2.62
CA PRO A 146 17.75 5.77 -3.80
C PRO A 146 18.47 4.46 -3.49
N GLU A 147 18.98 4.28 -2.29
CA GLU A 147 19.62 3.04 -1.83
C GLU A 147 18.65 1.84 -1.79
N MET A 148 17.36 2.09 -1.61
CA MET A 148 16.35 1.02 -1.62
C MET A 148 16.16 0.42 -3.02
N LEU A 149 16.45 1.19 -4.08
CA LEU A 149 16.22 0.76 -5.46
C LEU A 149 17.08 -0.46 -5.86
N GLU A 150 18.19 -0.73 -5.16
CA GLU A 150 19.00 -1.92 -5.37
C GLU A 150 18.25 -3.22 -5.01
N HIS A 151 17.24 -3.12 -4.16
CA HIS A 151 16.43 -4.26 -3.68
C HIS A 151 15.03 -4.29 -4.27
N ILE A 152 14.56 -3.22 -4.89
CA ILE A 152 13.24 -3.16 -5.54
C ILE A 152 13.27 -3.92 -6.86
N HIS A 153 12.50 -4.99 -6.97
CA HIS A 153 12.41 -5.82 -8.16
C HIS A 153 11.51 -5.21 -9.25
N GLY A 154 10.55 -4.38 -8.86
CA GLY A 154 9.65 -3.72 -9.79
C GLY A 154 8.57 -2.88 -9.14
N ILE A 155 7.90 -2.12 -9.99
CA ILE A 155 6.78 -1.24 -9.66
C ILE A 155 5.57 -1.73 -10.44
N SER A 156 4.41 -1.83 -9.78
CA SER A 156 3.11 -1.95 -10.42
C SER A 156 2.36 -0.64 -10.22
N GLU A 157 2.01 0.02 -11.32
CA GLU A 157 1.33 1.32 -11.32
C GLU A 157 -0.11 1.15 -11.80
N GLU A 158 -1.08 1.67 -11.03
CA GLU A 158 -2.50 1.52 -11.33
C GLU A 158 -3.00 2.48 -12.40
N THR A 159 -2.52 3.75 -12.40
CA THR A 159 -3.16 4.82 -13.17
C THR A 159 -2.42 5.25 -14.42
N THR A 160 -3.17 5.80 -15.39
CA THR A 160 -2.60 6.48 -16.55
C THR A 160 -1.81 7.74 -16.17
N THR A 161 -2.15 8.41 -15.06
CA THR A 161 -1.38 9.55 -14.53
C THR A 161 0.00 9.10 -14.07
N GLY A 162 0.07 8.01 -13.30
CA GLY A 162 1.35 7.43 -12.89
C GLY A 162 2.15 6.91 -14.07
N VAL A 163 1.53 6.22 -15.04
CA VAL A 163 2.19 5.80 -16.29
C VAL A 163 2.84 6.97 -17.01
N LYS A 164 2.16 8.13 -17.10
CA LYS A 164 2.76 9.33 -17.71
C LYS A 164 4.01 9.75 -16.96
N ARG A 165 3.95 9.80 -15.63
CA ARG A 165 5.08 10.17 -14.76
C ARG A 165 6.24 9.17 -14.91
N LEU A 166 5.96 7.86 -14.92
CA LEU A 166 6.98 6.81 -15.14
C LEU A 166 7.66 6.95 -16.51
N LYS A 167 6.90 7.27 -17.58
CA LYS A 167 7.46 7.52 -18.91
C LYS A 167 8.37 8.75 -18.93
N GLU A 168 8.00 9.82 -18.22
CA GLU A 168 8.83 11.01 -18.08
C GLU A 168 10.13 10.69 -17.33
N MET A 169 10.05 9.97 -16.21
CA MET A 169 11.21 9.49 -15.46
C MET A 169 12.12 8.59 -16.32
N MET A 170 11.53 7.70 -17.11
CA MET A 170 12.27 6.84 -18.03
C MET A 170 13.00 7.64 -19.11
N ALA A 171 12.33 8.62 -19.72
CA ALA A 171 12.93 9.49 -20.75
C ALA A 171 14.10 10.33 -20.20
N ASN A 172 14.03 10.73 -18.94
CA ASN A 172 15.09 11.46 -18.24
C ASN A 172 16.21 10.55 -17.69
N GLY A 173 16.06 9.22 -17.77
CA GLY A 173 17.00 8.27 -17.17
C GLY A 173 16.92 8.20 -15.63
N GLU A 174 15.82 8.68 -15.05
CA GLU A 174 15.56 8.70 -13.60
C GLU A 174 14.91 7.42 -13.10
N LEU A 175 14.10 6.73 -13.91
CA LEU A 175 13.49 5.45 -13.56
C LEU A 175 14.57 4.36 -13.52
N LYS A 176 14.85 3.79 -12.35
CA LYS A 176 15.95 2.85 -12.12
C LYS A 176 15.51 1.38 -12.03
N VAL A 177 14.22 1.13 -11.91
CA VAL A 177 13.67 -0.22 -11.75
C VAL A 177 12.56 -0.46 -12.78
N PRO A 178 12.30 -1.73 -13.17
CA PRO A 178 11.19 -2.05 -14.08
C PRO A 178 9.84 -1.61 -13.53
N ALA A 179 8.97 -1.14 -14.41
CA ALA A 179 7.61 -0.76 -14.05
C ALA A 179 6.61 -1.34 -15.06
N ILE A 180 5.46 -1.77 -14.53
CA ILE A 180 4.30 -2.25 -15.30
C ILE A 180 3.04 -1.48 -14.90
N ASN A 181 2.07 -1.46 -15.82
CA ASN A 181 0.74 -0.91 -15.58
C ASN A 181 -0.32 -1.93 -16.05
#